data_09396511d8ec786da4779aef7e32fc40
#
_entry.id   09396511d8ec786da4779aef7e32fc40
#
_cell.length_a   1.000
_cell.length_b   1.000
_cell.length_c   1.000
_cell.angle_alpha   90.00
_cell.angle_beta   90.00
_cell.angle_gamma   90.00
#
_symmetry.space_group_name_H-M   'P 1'
#
loop_
_entity.id
_entity.type
_entity.pdbx_description
1 polymer ?
#
loop_
_entity_poly.entity_id
_entity_poly.type
_entity_poly.pdbx_seq_one_letter_code
_entity_poly.pdbx_strand_id
1 'polypeptide(L)'
;ADEGDDFTFSACYDVYKSGNEAWNEQKKRFEPILYALITDMVFTQENTEVTSVTVPEMINRCGTQKAWIESNNGGAGFEKLIRKKIKAISEPFYQGANKESRIITNSASVNAQIIMPLGWEERFPKIHEHVTGFLRDFPANEHDDPEDGLTGIYEKELADGDTRPYSQATRGIKRRN
;
A
#
# COMPACT_ATOMS: atom_id res chain seq x y z
N ALA A 1 -25.34 -12.11 8.25
CA ALA A 1 -23.97 -11.75 7.83
C ALA A 1 -23.61 -10.52 8.63
N ASP A 2 -22.62 -10.63 9.51
CA ASP A 2 -22.08 -9.47 10.23
C ASP A 2 -21.35 -8.63 9.19
N GLU A 3 -21.94 -7.48 8.81
CA GLU A 3 -21.20 -6.41 8.18
C GLU A 3 -20.22 -5.96 9.25
N GLY A 4 -18.93 -6.19 9.04
CA GLY A 4 -17.90 -5.72 9.96
C GLY A 4 -17.88 -4.20 9.94
N ASP A 5 -17.73 -3.57 11.11
CA ASP A 5 -17.58 -2.10 11.21
C ASP A 5 -16.28 -1.61 10.57
N ASP A 6 -15.36 -2.51 10.22
CA ASP A 6 -14.02 -2.21 9.68
C ASP A 6 -13.93 -2.41 8.17
N PHE A 7 -13.20 -1.52 7.50
CA PHE A 7 -12.88 -1.65 6.08
C PHE A 7 -11.63 -2.52 5.85
N THR A 8 -11.63 -3.21 4.72
CA THR A 8 -10.43 -3.82 4.17
C THR A 8 -9.88 -2.91 3.07
N PHE A 9 -8.67 -2.39 3.25
CA PHE A 9 -7.91 -1.72 2.21
C PHE A 9 -6.77 -2.61 1.71
N SER A 10 -6.60 -2.67 0.39
CA SER A 10 -5.47 -3.34 -0.26
C SER A 10 -5.11 -2.62 -1.55
N ALA A 11 -3.82 -2.45 -1.82
CA ALA A 11 -3.33 -1.80 -3.04
C ALA A 11 -2.21 -2.62 -3.69
N CYS A 12 -2.26 -2.69 -5.03
CA CYS A 12 -1.16 -3.16 -5.86
C CYS A 12 -0.41 -1.96 -6.41
N TYR A 13 0.92 -2.03 -6.43
CA TYR A 13 1.78 -0.95 -6.88
C TYR A 13 3.10 -1.47 -7.47
N ASP A 14 3.71 -0.64 -8.30
CA ASP A 14 5.06 -0.82 -8.80
C ASP A 14 5.98 0.27 -8.24
N VAL A 15 7.19 -0.11 -7.81
CA VAL A 15 8.18 0.83 -7.30
C VAL A 15 9.16 1.23 -8.40
N TYR A 16 9.33 2.54 -8.58
CA TYR A 16 10.22 3.14 -9.58
C TYR A 16 11.31 3.98 -8.93
N LYS A 17 12.51 3.90 -9.49
CA LYS A 17 13.58 4.85 -9.22
C LYS A 17 13.47 6.04 -10.15
N SER A 18 13.52 7.25 -9.61
CA SER A 18 13.67 8.45 -10.42
C SER A 18 15.13 8.65 -10.84
N GLY A 19 15.32 9.51 -11.84
CA GLY A 19 16.67 10.03 -12.17
C GLY A 19 17.16 11.09 -11.18
N ASN A 20 16.32 11.55 -10.26
CA ASN A 20 16.68 12.52 -9.23
C ASN A 20 17.11 11.83 -7.95
N GLU A 21 18.03 12.45 -7.23
CA GLU A 21 18.56 11.97 -5.96
C GLU A 21 18.24 12.96 -4.83
N ALA A 22 18.05 12.43 -3.63
CA ALA A 22 17.92 13.21 -2.41
C ALA A 22 18.99 12.77 -1.40
N TRP A 23 19.39 13.70 -0.53
CA TRP A 23 20.31 13.40 0.55
C TRP A 23 19.62 12.55 1.61
N ASN A 24 20.19 11.37 1.88
CA ASN A 24 19.73 10.49 2.95
C ASN A 24 20.56 10.75 4.21
N GLU A 25 19.93 11.36 5.21
CA GLU A 25 20.61 11.73 6.47
C GLU A 25 21.12 10.53 7.26
N GLN A 26 20.44 9.41 7.23
CA GLN A 26 20.84 8.21 7.97
C GLN A 26 22.05 7.54 7.31
N LYS A 27 22.05 7.45 5.99
CA LYS A 27 23.10 6.79 5.20
C LYS A 27 24.24 7.73 4.80
N LYS A 28 24.08 9.05 5.06
CA LYS A 28 25.06 10.12 4.73
C LYS A 28 25.50 10.08 3.26
N ARG A 29 24.55 9.88 2.34
CA ARG A 29 24.77 9.85 0.89
C ARG A 29 23.55 10.27 0.11
N PHE A 30 23.74 10.62 -1.16
CA PHE A 30 22.64 10.79 -2.09
C PHE A 30 22.08 9.44 -2.51
N GLU A 31 20.76 9.32 -2.53
CA GLU A 31 20.05 8.12 -2.98
C GLU A 31 18.93 8.51 -3.96
N PRO A 32 18.62 7.65 -4.94
CA PRO A 32 17.50 7.88 -5.85
C PRO A 32 16.19 8.04 -5.08
N ILE A 33 15.39 9.02 -5.50
CA ILE A 33 14.02 9.15 -4.99
C ILE A 33 13.18 8.02 -5.56
N LEU A 34 12.49 7.28 -4.70
CA LEU A 34 11.61 6.20 -5.09
C LEU A 34 10.17 6.72 -5.18
N TYR A 35 9.41 6.16 -6.12
CA TYR A 35 7.99 6.41 -6.28
C TYR A 35 7.24 5.09 -6.32
N ALA A 36 6.05 5.03 -5.72
CA ALA A 36 5.12 3.93 -5.90
C ALA A 36 3.99 4.36 -6.85
N LEU A 37 3.84 3.68 -7.96
CA LEU A 37 2.71 3.84 -8.87
C LEU A 37 1.64 2.83 -8.51
N ILE A 38 0.51 3.29 -8.04
CA ILE A 38 -0.65 2.42 -7.74
C ILE A 38 -1.23 1.90 -9.05
N THR A 39 -1.43 0.60 -9.13
CA THR A 39 -1.97 -0.08 -10.32
C THR A 39 -3.39 -0.57 -10.12
N ASP A 40 -3.73 -1.01 -8.91
CA ASP A 40 -5.08 -1.44 -8.56
C ASP A 40 -5.32 -1.34 -7.05
N MET A 41 -6.59 -1.21 -6.63
CA MET A 41 -6.96 -1.10 -5.22
C MET A 41 -8.28 -1.80 -4.93
N VAL A 42 -8.41 -2.30 -3.70
CA VAL A 42 -9.67 -2.76 -3.09
C VAL A 42 -9.90 -1.97 -1.82
N PHE A 43 -11.10 -1.44 -1.65
CA PHE A 43 -11.58 -0.81 -0.43
C PHE A 43 -13.03 -1.19 -0.21
N THR A 44 -13.31 -1.96 0.83
CA THR A 44 -14.63 -2.58 1.03
C THR A 44 -14.88 -2.93 2.49
N GLN A 45 -16.15 -2.91 2.90
CA GLN A 45 -16.65 -3.43 4.18
C GLN A 45 -17.13 -4.89 4.08
N GLU A 46 -16.96 -5.52 2.92
CA GLU A 46 -17.32 -6.93 2.75
C GLU A 46 -16.59 -7.83 3.76
N ASN A 47 -17.27 -8.87 4.17
CA ASN A 47 -16.74 -9.82 5.14
C ASN A 47 -15.50 -10.58 4.62
N THR A 48 -14.85 -11.32 5.52
CA THR A 48 -13.65 -12.10 5.22
C THR A 48 -13.86 -13.17 4.15
N GLU A 49 -15.07 -13.71 3.99
CA GLU A 49 -15.37 -14.70 2.95
C GLU A 49 -15.19 -14.09 1.57
N VAL A 50 -15.72 -12.88 1.35
CA VAL A 50 -15.60 -12.14 0.10
C VAL A 50 -14.17 -11.62 -0.09
N THR A 51 -13.60 -10.95 0.90
CA THR A 51 -12.28 -10.33 0.79
C THR A 51 -11.16 -11.35 0.64
N SER A 52 -11.31 -12.57 1.21
CA SER A 52 -10.36 -13.68 1.00
C SER A 52 -10.37 -14.27 -0.40
N VAL A 53 -11.27 -13.81 -1.28
CA VAL A 53 -11.31 -14.14 -2.72
C VAL A 53 -10.85 -12.94 -3.54
N THR A 54 -11.47 -11.78 -3.34
CA THR A 54 -11.25 -10.58 -4.16
C THR A 54 -9.83 -10.04 -4.05
N VAL A 55 -9.25 -10.02 -2.85
CA VAL A 55 -7.87 -9.54 -2.63
C VAL A 55 -6.83 -10.44 -3.32
N PRO A 56 -6.84 -11.78 -3.15
CA PRO A 56 -5.96 -12.67 -3.91
C PRO A 56 -6.12 -12.58 -5.42
N GLU A 57 -7.34 -12.42 -5.94
CA GLU A 57 -7.58 -12.24 -7.36
C GLU A 57 -6.93 -10.97 -7.89
N MET A 58 -7.05 -9.84 -7.17
CA MET A 58 -6.36 -8.60 -7.50
C MET A 58 -4.84 -8.80 -7.48
N ILE A 59 -4.26 -9.35 -6.41
CA ILE A 59 -2.83 -9.61 -6.26
C ILE A 59 -2.30 -10.45 -7.45
N ASN A 60 -3.01 -11.53 -7.81
CA ASN A 60 -2.61 -12.41 -8.90
C ASN A 60 -2.76 -11.75 -10.27
N ARG A 61 -3.83 -10.97 -10.48
CA ARG A 61 -4.08 -10.21 -11.72
C ARG A 61 -3.01 -9.16 -11.97
N CYS A 62 -2.60 -8.45 -10.92
CA CYS A 62 -1.53 -7.45 -10.98
C CYS A 62 -0.14 -8.07 -11.16
N GLY A 63 0.02 -9.40 -11.01
CA GLY A 63 1.33 -10.04 -11.10
C GLY A 63 2.26 -9.69 -9.95
N THR A 64 1.71 -9.33 -8.81
CA THR A 64 2.44 -8.93 -7.60
C THR A 64 3.45 -9.99 -7.21
N GLN A 65 4.68 -9.59 -6.92
CA GLN A 65 5.75 -10.51 -6.52
C GLN A 65 5.81 -10.70 -5.01
N LYS A 66 5.49 -9.66 -4.24
CA LYS A 66 5.55 -9.63 -2.79
C LYS A 66 4.33 -8.90 -2.24
N ALA A 67 3.67 -9.48 -1.25
CA ALA A 67 2.52 -8.93 -0.58
C ALA A 67 2.85 -8.69 0.90
N TRP A 68 2.85 -7.44 1.31
CA TRP A 68 2.89 -7.06 2.71
C TRP A 68 1.50 -7.19 3.33
N ILE A 69 1.39 -7.96 4.40
CA ILE A 69 0.10 -8.20 5.05
C ILE A 69 0.23 -7.86 6.53
N GLU A 70 -0.56 -6.89 6.97
CA GLU A 70 -0.59 -6.53 8.38
C GLU A 70 -1.13 -7.71 9.22
N SER A 71 -0.45 -8.01 10.31
CA SER A 71 -0.77 -9.15 11.19
C SER A 71 -1.50 -8.74 12.48
N ASN A 72 -1.83 -7.45 12.65
CA ASN A 72 -2.59 -6.95 13.78
C ASN A 72 -4.08 -7.34 13.68
N ASN A 73 -4.80 -7.32 14.80
CA ASN A 73 -6.27 -7.33 14.86
C ASN A 73 -6.97 -8.32 13.90
N GLY A 74 -6.49 -9.56 13.83
CA GLY A 74 -7.07 -10.58 12.93
C GLY A 74 -6.36 -10.72 11.58
N GLY A 75 -5.48 -9.79 11.19
CA GLY A 75 -4.71 -9.86 9.96
C GLY A 75 -3.84 -11.11 9.82
N ALA A 76 -3.35 -11.68 10.93
CA ALA A 76 -2.65 -12.97 10.93
C ALA A 76 -3.56 -14.13 10.50
N GLY A 77 -4.86 -14.06 10.80
CA GLY A 77 -5.87 -15.01 10.32
C GLY A 77 -6.12 -14.85 8.83
N PHE A 78 -6.29 -13.60 8.38
CA PHE A 78 -6.48 -13.26 6.98
C PHE A 78 -5.27 -13.66 6.13
N GLU A 79 -4.05 -13.38 6.58
CA GLU A 79 -2.81 -13.81 5.91
C GLU A 79 -2.80 -15.32 5.65
N LYS A 80 -3.14 -16.13 6.67
CA LYS A 80 -3.20 -17.58 6.53
C LYS A 80 -4.23 -18.06 5.51
N LEU A 81 -5.36 -17.33 5.37
CA LEU A 81 -6.40 -17.66 4.39
C LEU A 81 -5.93 -17.36 2.97
N ILE A 82 -5.28 -16.22 2.74
CA ILE A 82 -4.94 -15.77 1.39
C ILE A 82 -3.58 -16.28 0.91
N ARG A 83 -2.62 -16.56 1.78
CA ARG A 83 -1.27 -17.02 1.43
C ARG A 83 -1.23 -18.19 0.44
N LYS A 84 -2.18 -19.13 0.55
CA LYS A 84 -2.28 -20.28 -0.35
C LYS A 84 -2.94 -19.94 -1.69
N LYS A 85 -3.60 -18.79 -1.79
CA LYS A 85 -4.34 -18.34 -2.96
C LYS A 85 -3.55 -17.37 -3.82
N ILE A 86 -2.52 -16.73 -3.28
CA ILE A 86 -1.67 -15.77 -3.99
C ILE A 86 -0.40 -16.46 -4.52
N LYS A 87 0.10 -15.96 -5.67
CA LYS A 87 1.39 -16.36 -6.25
C LYS A 87 2.54 -15.53 -5.69
N ALA A 88 2.24 -14.41 -5.07
CA ALA A 88 3.19 -13.52 -4.42
C ALA A 88 3.80 -14.17 -3.17
N ILE A 89 5.00 -13.75 -2.80
CA ILE A 89 5.59 -14.04 -1.49
C ILE A 89 4.82 -13.24 -0.44
N SER A 90 4.20 -13.94 0.53
CA SER A 90 3.52 -13.31 1.65
C SER A 90 4.54 -12.90 2.72
N GLU A 91 4.54 -11.63 3.09
CA GLU A 91 5.39 -11.04 4.13
C GLU A 91 4.50 -10.42 5.21
N PRO A 92 4.19 -11.18 6.27
CA PRO A 92 3.43 -10.62 7.38
C PRO A 92 4.28 -9.59 8.14
N PHE A 93 3.67 -8.50 8.57
CA PHE A 93 4.32 -7.50 9.41
C PHE A 93 3.41 -7.08 10.56
N TYR A 94 4.04 -6.65 11.65
CA TYR A 94 3.35 -6.09 12.80
C TYR A 94 3.50 -4.56 12.79
N GLN A 95 2.38 -3.84 12.95
CA GLN A 95 2.37 -2.39 13.06
C GLN A 95 2.04 -2.00 14.50
N GLY A 96 3.07 -1.59 15.24
CA GLY A 96 2.92 -1.23 16.66
C GLY A 96 2.90 0.26 16.95
N ALA A 97 3.18 1.11 15.94
CA ALA A 97 3.17 2.55 16.11
C ALA A 97 1.74 3.12 16.07
N ASN A 98 1.54 4.27 16.69
CA ASN A 98 0.26 4.98 16.63
C ASN A 98 -0.08 5.37 15.20
N LYS A 99 -1.23 4.92 14.72
CA LYS A 99 -1.74 5.07 13.33
C LYS A 99 -1.82 6.55 12.94
N GLU A 100 -2.47 7.36 13.75
CA GLU A 100 -2.64 8.80 13.55
C GLU A 100 -1.30 9.53 13.38
N SER A 101 -0.37 9.29 14.31
CA SER A 101 0.95 9.90 14.28
C SER A 101 1.73 9.53 13.02
N ARG A 102 1.60 8.29 12.55
CA ARG A 102 2.24 7.81 11.32
C ARG A 102 1.70 8.52 10.09
N ILE A 103 0.37 8.58 9.95
CA ILE A 103 -0.29 9.21 8.81
C ILE A 103 0.09 10.70 8.74
N ILE A 104 -0.02 11.44 9.84
CA ILE A 104 0.33 12.87 9.86
C ILE A 104 1.80 13.08 9.54
N THR A 105 2.70 12.32 10.17
CA THR A 105 4.16 12.49 9.98
C THR A 105 4.57 12.22 8.54
N ASN A 106 3.99 11.22 7.89
CA ASN A 106 4.38 10.79 6.55
C ASN A 106 3.56 11.44 5.43
N SER A 107 2.50 12.21 5.74
CA SER A 107 1.53 12.73 4.75
C SER A 107 2.18 13.49 3.59
N ALA A 108 3.16 14.35 3.85
CA ALA A 108 3.86 15.11 2.81
C ALA A 108 4.65 14.19 1.86
N SER A 109 5.30 13.16 2.39
CA SER A 109 6.06 12.19 1.61
C SER A 109 5.15 11.25 0.82
N VAL A 110 4.07 10.81 1.42
CA VAL A 110 3.02 10.00 0.75
C VAL A 110 2.48 10.78 -0.46
N ASN A 111 2.09 12.05 -0.28
CA ASN A 111 1.59 12.89 -1.36
C ASN A 111 2.64 13.15 -2.46
N ALA A 112 3.93 13.18 -2.11
CA ALA A 112 4.99 13.43 -3.08
C ALA A 112 5.44 12.19 -3.84
N GLN A 113 5.34 11.00 -3.25
CA GLN A 113 5.98 9.79 -3.77
C GLN A 113 5.01 8.66 -4.15
N ILE A 114 3.73 8.73 -3.73
CA ILE A 114 2.70 7.78 -4.19
C ILE A 114 1.91 8.42 -5.32
N ILE A 115 1.93 7.76 -6.47
CA ILE A 115 1.30 8.24 -7.71
C ILE A 115 0.05 7.40 -7.95
N MET A 116 -1.10 8.05 -7.97
CA MET A 116 -2.37 7.41 -8.29
C MET A 116 -2.51 7.23 -9.80
N PRO A 117 -3.21 6.17 -10.26
CA PRO A 117 -3.44 5.98 -11.70
C PRO A 117 -4.35 7.06 -12.25
N LEU A 118 -4.17 7.38 -13.54
CA LEU A 118 -5.02 8.36 -14.23
C LEU A 118 -6.50 7.94 -14.14
N GLY A 119 -7.38 8.89 -13.79
CA GLY A 119 -8.82 8.66 -13.63
C GLY A 119 -9.18 7.82 -12.39
N TRP A 120 -8.31 7.82 -11.38
CA TRP A 120 -8.56 7.05 -10.16
C TRP A 120 -9.78 7.54 -9.37
N GLU A 121 -10.14 8.81 -9.50
CA GLU A 121 -11.35 9.41 -8.92
C GLU A 121 -12.65 8.74 -9.42
N GLU A 122 -12.66 8.33 -10.68
CA GLU A 122 -13.81 7.63 -11.28
C GLU A 122 -13.73 6.12 -11.03
N ARG A 123 -12.52 5.58 -11.03
CA ARG A 123 -12.28 4.14 -10.86
C ARG A 123 -12.42 3.68 -9.41
N PHE A 124 -12.01 4.52 -8.46
CA PHE A 124 -12.01 4.23 -7.02
C PHE A 124 -12.65 5.38 -6.22
N PRO A 125 -13.92 5.72 -6.48
CA PRO A 125 -14.53 6.95 -5.94
C PRO A 125 -14.54 7.00 -4.40
N LYS A 126 -14.77 5.87 -3.73
CA LYS A 126 -14.72 5.81 -2.26
C LYS A 126 -13.33 6.10 -1.70
N ILE A 127 -12.28 5.55 -2.31
CA ILE A 127 -10.90 5.80 -1.87
C ILE A 127 -10.54 7.28 -2.13
N HIS A 128 -10.94 7.81 -3.29
CA HIS A 128 -10.73 9.22 -3.63
C HIS A 128 -11.38 10.14 -2.58
N GLU A 129 -12.64 9.88 -2.23
CA GLU A 129 -13.36 10.66 -1.23
C GLU A 129 -12.65 10.64 0.13
N HIS A 130 -12.23 9.45 0.62
CA HIS A 130 -11.49 9.31 1.87
C HIS A 130 -10.16 10.07 1.83
N VAL A 131 -9.30 9.78 0.88
CA VAL A 131 -7.95 10.35 0.81
C VAL A 131 -7.95 11.86 0.63
N THR A 132 -8.90 12.41 -0.16
CA THR A 132 -9.00 13.87 -0.37
C THR A 132 -9.76 14.59 0.74
N GLY A 133 -10.66 13.91 1.44
CA GLY A 133 -11.44 14.43 2.56
C GLY A 133 -10.76 14.30 3.92
N PHE A 134 -9.58 13.65 3.98
CA PHE A 134 -8.90 13.38 5.24
C PHE A 134 -8.53 14.66 6.00
N LEU A 135 -8.98 14.75 7.24
CA LEU A 135 -8.78 15.90 8.11
C LEU A 135 -7.67 15.63 9.14
N ARG A 136 -6.96 16.70 9.54
CA ARG A 136 -5.96 16.60 10.62
C ARG A 136 -6.58 16.41 12.00
N ASP A 137 -7.87 16.70 12.13
CA ASP A 137 -8.64 16.38 13.32
C ASP A 137 -9.11 14.92 13.24
N PHE A 138 -8.32 14.03 13.79
CA PHE A 138 -8.49 12.59 13.69
C PHE A 138 -9.84 12.08 14.16
N PRO A 139 -10.43 12.58 15.25
CA PRO A 139 -11.77 12.16 15.66
C PRO A 139 -12.87 12.42 14.61
N ALA A 140 -12.58 13.28 13.62
CA ALA A 140 -13.50 13.56 12.52
C ALA A 140 -13.36 12.58 11.33
N ASN A 141 -12.32 11.74 11.30
CA ASN A 141 -12.15 10.72 10.27
C ASN A 141 -12.76 9.40 10.76
N GLU A 142 -13.87 9.00 10.17
CA GLU A 142 -14.61 7.81 10.58
C GLU A 142 -13.87 6.52 10.19
N HIS A 143 -13.15 6.55 9.04
CA HIS A 143 -12.37 5.43 8.50
C HIS A 143 -11.09 5.96 7.85
N ASP A 144 -9.93 5.54 8.32
CA ASP A 144 -8.61 6.00 7.89
C ASP A 144 -7.74 4.89 7.29
N ASP A 145 -8.37 3.77 6.87
CA ASP A 145 -7.67 2.59 6.34
C ASP A 145 -6.94 2.84 5.02
N PRO A 146 -7.48 3.62 4.05
CA PRO A 146 -6.73 3.96 2.84
C PRO A 146 -5.47 4.77 3.15
N GLU A 147 -5.57 5.79 4.02
CA GLU A 147 -4.45 6.65 4.40
C GLU A 147 -3.36 5.87 5.14
N ASP A 148 -3.77 4.97 6.03
CA ASP A 148 -2.86 4.10 6.75
C ASP A 148 -2.18 3.10 5.82
N GLY A 149 -2.93 2.51 4.90
CA GLY A 149 -2.40 1.61 3.88
C GLY A 149 -1.39 2.29 2.95
N LEU A 150 -1.68 3.51 2.46
CA LEU A 150 -0.75 4.31 1.66
C LEU A 150 0.49 4.70 2.46
N THR A 151 0.32 5.07 3.74
CA THR A 151 1.43 5.31 4.66
C THR A 151 2.29 4.07 4.83
N GLY A 152 1.68 2.89 4.95
CA GLY A 152 2.37 1.61 5.02
C GLY A 152 3.22 1.32 3.77
N ILE A 153 2.73 1.63 2.56
CA ILE A 153 3.51 1.52 1.31
C ILE A 153 4.75 2.42 1.39
N TYR A 154 4.57 3.68 1.77
CA TYR A 154 5.68 4.61 1.92
C TYR A 154 6.74 4.08 2.91
N GLU A 155 6.35 3.68 4.10
CA GLU A 155 7.25 3.20 5.14
C GLU A 155 8.00 1.92 4.75
N LYS A 156 7.35 1.00 4.02
CA LYS A 156 7.95 -0.29 3.66
C LYS A 156 8.84 -0.21 2.42
N GLU A 157 8.54 0.67 1.49
CA GLU A 157 9.15 0.63 0.17
C GLU A 157 9.93 1.91 -0.19
N LEU A 158 9.58 3.06 0.37
CA LEU A 158 10.08 4.34 -0.09
C LEU A 158 10.93 5.09 0.96
N ALA A 159 10.60 4.97 2.23
CA ALA A 159 11.19 5.77 3.30
C ALA A 159 12.71 5.57 3.46
N ASP A 160 13.20 4.33 3.31
CA ASP A 160 14.61 3.98 3.53
C ASP A 160 15.49 4.08 2.28
N GLY A 161 14.92 4.51 1.15
CA GLY A 161 15.60 4.37 -0.13
C GLY A 161 15.82 2.90 -0.49
N ASP A 162 16.30 2.61 -1.70
CA ASP A 162 16.46 1.22 -2.14
C ASP A 162 17.70 0.56 -1.52
N THR A 163 17.49 -0.28 -0.53
CA THR A 163 18.52 -1.19 0.00
C THR A 163 18.59 -2.52 -0.77
N ARG A 164 17.68 -2.75 -1.73
CA ARG A 164 17.58 -4.01 -2.49
C ARG A 164 18.49 -3.98 -3.72
N PRO A 165 19.10 -5.12 -4.09
CA PRO A 165 19.86 -5.21 -5.34
C PRO A 165 18.94 -4.92 -6.54
N TYR A 166 19.43 -4.08 -7.46
CA TYR A 166 18.74 -3.61 -8.68
C TYR A 166 18.07 -4.74 -9.52
N SER A 167 18.55 -5.97 -9.40
CA SER A 167 18.04 -7.14 -10.13
C SER A 167 16.62 -7.59 -9.75
N GLN A 168 16.08 -7.11 -8.61
CA GLN A 168 14.75 -7.50 -8.15
C GLN A 168 13.64 -6.50 -8.52
N ALA A 169 13.97 -5.24 -8.78
CA ALA A 169 12.98 -4.20 -9.09
C ALA A 169 12.58 -4.14 -10.57
N THR A 170 13.34 -4.76 -11.47
CA THR A 170 13.20 -4.57 -12.94
C THR A 170 12.55 -5.71 -13.71
N ARG A 171 12.01 -6.74 -13.05
CA ARG A 171 11.40 -7.89 -13.76
C ARG A 171 9.94 -7.72 -14.19
N GLY A 172 9.38 -6.52 -14.14
CA GLY A 172 7.97 -6.25 -14.48
C GLY A 172 7.68 -5.65 -15.86
N ILE A 173 8.66 -5.14 -16.61
CA ILE A 173 8.40 -4.51 -17.90
C ILE A 173 8.86 -5.42 -19.04
N LYS A 174 8.02 -6.37 -19.46
CA LYS A 174 8.10 -6.93 -20.81
C LYS A 174 7.55 -5.87 -21.78
N ARG A 175 8.43 -5.15 -22.47
CA ARG A 175 8.06 -4.44 -23.68
C ARG A 175 7.51 -5.48 -24.67
N ARG A 176 6.23 -5.38 -25.01
CA ARG A 176 5.71 -6.03 -26.21
C ARG A 176 6.18 -5.17 -27.39
N ASN A 177 7.01 -5.77 -28.26
CA ASN A 177 7.23 -5.32 -29.62
C ASN A 177 5.94 -5.51 -30.42
#